data_499951cec66b16a01a3ac383406ca9c7
#
_entry.id   499951cec66b16a01a3ac383406ca9c7
#
_cell.length_a   1.000
_cell.length_b   1.000
_cell.length_c   1.000
_cell.angle_alpha   90.00
_cell.angle_beta   90.00
_cell.angle_gamma   90.00
#
_symmetry.space_group_name_H-M   'P 1'
#
loop_
_entity.id
_entity.type
_entity.pdbx_description
1 polymer ?
#
loop_
_entity_poly.entity_id
_entity_poly.type
_entity_poly.pdbx_seq_one_letter_code
_entity_poly.pdbx_strand_id
1 'polypeptide(L)'
;MRIVIAGAGEVGTHLAKMLSNEEQNIVLMDQDGKKLERASHHLEVLPIEGSPTLLSDLERAHVAGADLFVGVTPDEATNVMACMLAKRVGARHTIARINNPEYLESEYNI
;
A
#
# COMPACT_ATOMS: atom_id res chain seq x y z
N MET A 1 -10.75 11.19 2.27
CA MET A 1 -10.08 10.33 1.27
C MET A 1 -9.55 9.08 1.97
N ARG A 2 -9.77 7.93 1.39
CA ARG A 2 -9.24 6.68 1.96
C ARG A 2 -8.01 6.24 1.16
N ILE A 3 -6.91 6.04 1.89
CA ILE A 3 -5.62 5.67 1.31
C ILE A 3 -5.18 4.35 1.96
N VAL A 4 -4.85 3.36 1.15
CA VAL A 4 -4.32 2.08 1.63
C VAL A 4 -2.84 2.00 1.25
N ILE A 5 -2.00 1.82 2.25
CA ILE A 5 -0.54 1.72 2.07
C ILE A 5 -0.13 0.29 2.39
N ALA A 6 0.46 -0.39 1.43
CA ALA A 6 0.98 -1.75 1.59
C ALA A 6 2.49 -1.69 1.77
N GLY A 7 2.93 -1.98 2.98
CA GLY A 7 4.33 -1.92 3.40
C GLY A 7 4.51 -0.98 4.57
N ALA A 8 4.85 -1.53 5.73
CA ALA A 8 5.02 -0.77 6.97
C ALA A 8 6.50 -0.59 7.34
N GLY A 9 7.38 -0.58 6.34
CA GLY A 9 8.79 -0.25 6.52
C GLY A 9 9.00 1.25 6.60
N GLU A 10 10.23 1.70 6.40
CA GLU A 10 10.54 3.12 6.48
C GLU A 10 9.75 3.98 5.50
N VAL A 11 9.64 3.52 4.26
CA VAL A 11 8.95 4.30 3.22
C VAL A 11 7.45 4.39 3.51
N GLY A 12 6.81 3.26 3.79
CA GLY A 12 5.38 3.24 4.07
C GLY A 12 5.01 4.00 5.32
N THR A 13 5.81 3.85 6.38
CA THR A 13 5.60 4.57 7.64
C THR A 13 5.75 6.08 7.45
N HIS A 14 6.79 6.49 6.72
CA HIS A 14 7.02 7.90 6.45
C HIS A 14 5.89 8.50 5.61
N LEU A 15 5.45 7.75 4.60
CA LEU A 15 4.35 8.18 3.74
C LEU A 15 3.05 8.32 4.55
N ALA A 16 2.76 7.33 5.42
CA ALA A 16 1.59 7.40 6.28
C ALA A 16 1.62 8.62 7.18
N LYS A 17 2.80 8.93 7.72
CA LYS A 17 2.99 10.10 8.57
C LYS A 17 2.74 11.39 7.80
N MET A 18 3.28 11.49 6.58
CA MET A 18 3.10 12.68 5.74
C MET A 18 1.67 12.91 5.33
N LEU A 19 0.93 11.82 5.07
CA LEU A 19 -0.45 11.91 4.60
C LEU A 19 -1.47 11.96 5.73
N SER A 20 -1.03 11.74 6.97
CA SER A 20 -1.92 11.70 8.12
C SER A 20 -2.44 13.10 8.46
N ASN A 21 -3.75 13.28 8.33
CA ASN A 21 -4.43 14.48 8.78
C ASN A 21 -5.90 14.11 8.97
N GLU A 22 -6.70 15.05 9.46
CA GLU A 22 -8.10 14.81 9.81
C GLU A 22 -8.99 14.36 8.64
N GLU A 23 -8.60 14.71 7.42
CA GLU A 23 -9.40 14.42 6.23
C GLU A 23 -9.03 13.09 5.57
N GLN A 24 -7.98 12.44 6.06
CA GLN A 24 -7.49 11.21 5.46
C GLN A 24 -7.77 10.02 6.37
N ASN A 25 -8.27 8.94 5.76
CA ASN A 25 -8.42 7.65 6.44
C ASN A 25 -7.36 6.73 5.86
N ILE A 26 -6.34 6.46 6.65
CA ILE A 26 -5.19 5.68 6.21
C ILE A 26 -5.26 4.27 6.76
N VAL A 27 -5.18 3.29 5.88
CA VAL A 27 -5.01 1.88 6.22
C VAL A 27 -3.56 1.52 5.92
N LEU A 28 -2.87 0.97 6.90
CA LEU A 28 -1.49 0.52 6.74
C LEU A 28 -1.46 -0.99 6.89
N MET A 29 -1.03 -1.70 5.84
CA MET A 29 -0.99 -3.16 5.88
C MET A 29 0.42 -3.70 5.70
N ASP A 30 0.71 -4.81 6.37
CA ASP A 30 1.98 -5.52 6.25
C ASP A 30 1.77 -6.96 6.75
N GLN A 31 2.52 -7.90 6.20
CA GLN A 31 2.48 -9.28 6.67
C GLN A 31 3.18 -9.45 8.02
N ASP A 32 4.14 -8.58 8.31
CA ASP A 32 4.89 -8.61 9.56
C ASP A 32 4.16 -7.78 10.62
N GLY A 33 3.49 -8.48 11.52
CA GLY A 33 2.70 -7.83 12.56
C GLY A 33 3.52 -6.96 13.50
N LYS A 34 4.78 -7.32 13.75
CA LYS A 34 5.67 -6.53 14.62
C LYS A 34 6.06 -5.23 13.95
N LYS A 35 6.38 -5.30 12.66
CA LYS A 35 6.71 -4.11 11.88
C LYS A 35 5.52 -3.17 11.81
N LEU A 36 4.33 -3.75 11.58
CA LEU A 36 3.09 -3.00 11.52
C LEU A 36 2.77 -2.31 12.85
N GLU A 37 2.90 -3.02 13.97
CA GLU A 37 2.67 -2.48 15.29
C GLU A 37 3.60 -1.30 15.58
N ARG A 38 4.89 -1.48 15.27
CA ARG A 38 5.89 -0.44 15.47
C ARG A 38 5.60 0.81 14.63
N ALA A 39 5.22 0.60 13.37
CA ALA A 39 4.93 1.69 12.46
C ALA A 39 3.67 2.46 12.87
N SER A 40 2.65 1.75 13.35
CA SER A 40 1.36 2.37 13.67
C SER A 40 1.29 2.96 15.06
N HIS A 41 2.32 2.74 15.91
CA HIS A 41 2.29 3.11 17.33
C HIS A 41 1.98 4.60 17.58
N HIS A 42 2.49 5.49 16.77
CA HIS A 42 2.30 6.93 16.92
C HIS A 42 1.48 7.56 15.79
N LEU A 43 0.80 6.73 14.99
CA LEU A 43 0.06 7.23 13.84
C LEU A 43 -1.43 6.88 13.95
N GLU A 44 -2.26 7.77 13.46
CA GLU A 44 -3.68 7.50 13.34
C GLU A 44 -3.94 6.76 12.04
N VAL A 45 -3.67 5.47 12.05
CA VAL A 45 -3.88 4.59 10.90
C VAL A 45 -4.61 3.34 11.37
N LEU A 46 -5.31 2.70 10.47
CA LEU A 46 -5.90 1.39 10.73
C LEU A 46 -4.88 0.33 10.30
N PRO A 47 -4.29 -0.41 11.26
CA PRO A 47 -3.34 -1.45 10.91
C PRO A 47 -4.05 -2.73 10.50
N ILE A 48 -3.63 -3.30 9.37
CA ILE A 48 -4.16 -4.58 8.90
C ILE A 48 -3.00 -5.52 8.64
N GLU A 49 -2.93 -6.59 9.41
CA GLU A 49 -1.91 -7.63 9.19
C GLU A 49 -2.39 -8.54 8.06
N GLY A 50 -1.67 -8.55 6.96
CA GLY A 50 -2.04 -9.36 5.81
C GLY A 50 -1.14 -9.12 4.62
N SER A 51 -1.37 -9.89 3.56
CA SER A 51 -0.60 -9.82 2.33
C SER A 51 -1.29 -8.94 1.30
N PRO A 52 -0.58 -8.00 0.68
CA PRO A 52 -1.17 -7.16 -0.36
C PRO A 52 -1.40 -7.90 -1.67
N THR A 53 -1.01 -9.17 -1.76
CA THR A 53 -1.24 -10.00 -2.95
C THR A 53 -2.30 -11.07 -2.72
N LEU A 54 -3.02 -11.02 -1.59
CA LEU A 54 -4.17 -11.87 -1.35
C LEU A 54 -5.44 -11.04 -1.43
N LEU A 55 -6.37 -11.44 -2.29
CA LEU A 55 -7.61 -10.70 -2.49
C LEU A 55 -8.41 -10.53 -1.19
N SER A 56 -8.47 -11.58 -0.38
CA SER A 56 -9.20 -11.53 0.90
C SER A 56 -8.61 -10.48 1.84
N ASP A 57 -7.29 -10.35 1.85
CA ASP A 57 -6.61 -9.35 2.70
C ASP A 57 -6.83 -7.93 2.16
N LEU A 58 -6.83 -7.77 0.83
CA LEU A 58 -7.15 -6.49 0.23
C LEU A 58 -8.59 -6.07 0.54
N GLU A 59 -9.51 -7.02 0.58
CA GLU A 59 -10.89 -6.73 0.97
C GLU A 59 -10.98 -6.29 2.42
N ARG A 60 -10.26 -6.97 3.32
CA ARG A 60 -10.21 -6.58 4.74
C ARG A 60 -9.60 -5.20 4.94
N ALA A 61 -8.68 -4.82 4.05
CA ALA A 61 -8.03 -3.50 4.10
C ALA A 61 -8.88 -2.39 3.45
N HIS A 62 -10.10 -2.72 3.03
CA HIS A 62 -11.03 -1.76 2.43
C HIS A 62 -10.50 -1.13 1.15
N VAL A 63 -9.83 -1.94 0.32
CA VAL A 63 -9.27 -1.48 -0.95
C VAL A 63 -10.38 -1.14 -1.95
N ALA A 64 -11.51 -1.85 -1.90
CA ALA A 64 -12.63 -1.54 -2.76
C ALA A 64 -13.15 -0.14 -2.46
N GLY A 65 -13.13 0.74 -3.46
CA GLY A 65 -13.55 2.12 -3.28
C GLY A 65 -12.50 3.02 -2.63
N ALA A 66 -11.30 2.52 -2.34
CA ALA A 66 -10.23 3.37 -1.86
C ALA A 66 -9.83 4.37 -2.94
N ASP A 67 -9.52 5.57 -2.53
CA ASP A 67 -9.09 6.61 -3.46
C ASP A 67 -7.70 6.36 -4.00
N LEU A 68 -6.83 5.80 -3.16
CA LEU A 68 -5.45 5.53 -3.53
C LEU A 68 -4.95 4.27 -2.83
N PHE A 69 -4.27 3.42 -3.58
CA PHE A 69 -3.53 2.28 -3.06
C PHE A 69 -2.06 2.45 -3.40
N VAL A 70 -1.18 2.33 -2.41
CA VAL A 70 0.26 2.53 -2.59
C VAL A 70 1.01 1.27 -2.20
N GLY A 71 1.72 0.65 -3.13
CA GLY A 71 2.56 -0.52 -2.87
C GLY A 71 4.00 -0.10 -2.66
N VAL A 72 4.48 -0.14 -1.41
CA VAL A 72 5.81 0.32 -1.03
C VAL A 72 6.56 -0.70 -0.16
N THR A 73 6.35 -1.97 -0.45
CA THR A 73 7.15 -3.03 0.19
C THR A 73 8.56 -3.01 -0.40
N PRO A 74 9.53 -3.69 0.24
CA PRO A 74 10.88 -3.78 -0.33
C PRO A 74 10.95 -4.55 -1.64
N ASP A 75 9.95 -5.37 -1.95
CA ASP A 75 9.93 -6.18 -3.17
C ASP A 75 9.08 -5.53 -4.25
N GLU A 76 9.74 -5.05 -5.31
CA GLU A 76 9.05 -4.33 -6.38
C GLU A 76 8.06 -5.20 -7.15
N ALA A 77 8.34 -6.50 -7.32
CA ALA A 77 7.40 -7.39 -8.00
C ALA A 77 6.10 -7.51 -7.20
N THR A 78 6.20 -7.58 -5.88
CA THR A 78 5.05 -7.57 -4.99
C THR A 78 4.27 -6.27 -5.14
N ASN A 79 4.96 -5.14 -5.22
CA ASN A 79 4.32 -3.83 -5.37
C ASN A 79 3.51 -3.74 -6.67
N VAL A 80 4.07 -4.24 -7.77
CA VAL A 80 3.37 -4.25 -9.05
C VAL A 80 2.15 -5.16 -8.99
N MET A 81 2.32 -6.38 -8.49
CA MET A 81 1.22 -7.35 -8.38
C MET A 81 0.12 -6.81 -7.48
N ALA A 82 0.49 -6.25 -6.34
CA ALA A 82 -0.48 -5.70 -5.38
C ALA A 82 -1.29 -4.57 -6.02
N CYS A 83 -0.65 -3.70 -6.77
CA CYS A 83 -1.34 -2.61 -7.45
C CYS A 83 -2.30 -3.12 -8.53
N MET A 84 -1.91 -4.15 -9.27
CA MET A 84 -2.79 -4.75 -10.26
C MET A 84 -4.03 -5.35 -9.60
N LEU A 85 -3.84 -6.08 -8.50
CA LEU A 85 -4.94 -6.67 -7.75
C LEU A 85 -5.82 -5.60 -7.09
N ALA A 86 -5.20 -4.58 -6.52
CA ALA A 86 -5.92 -3.48 -5.88
C ALA A 86 -6.82 -2.74 -6.88
N LYS A 87 -6.32 -2.52 -8.08
CA LYS A 87 -7.10 -1.89 -9.14
C LYS A 87 -8.30 -2.76 -9.51
N ARG A 88 -8.08 -4.07 -9.59
CA ARG A 88 -9.14 -5.03 -9.90
C ARG A 88 -10.20 -5.07 -8.80
N VAL A 89 -9.78 -4.96 -7.54
CA VAL A 89 -10.70 -4.96 -6.39
C VAL A 89 -11.52 -3.68 -6.35
N GLY A 90 -10.99 -2.57 -6.87
CA GLY A 90 -11.75 -1.33 -6.95
C GLY A 90 -11.07 -0.09 -6.41
N ALA A 91 -9.76 -0.09 -6.23
CA ALA A 91 -9.03 1.14 -5.92
C ALA A 91 -9.09 2.08 -7.13
N ARG A 92 -9.31 3.35 -6.88
CA ARG A 92 -9.44 4.34 -7.97
C ARG A 92 -8.10 4.63 -8.62
N HIS A 93 -7.06 4.77 -7.82
CA HIS A 93 -5.69 5.02 -8.30
C HIS A 93 -4.72 4.12 -7.56
N THR A 94 -3.66 3.72 -8.24
CA THR A 94 -2.62 2.88 -7.65
C THR A 94 -1.24 3.44 -7.97
N ILE A 95 -0.33 3.34 -7.00
CA ILE A 95 1.07 3.75 -7.15
C ILE A 95 1.93 2.62 -6.63
N ALA A 96 2.89 2.16 -7.45
CA ALA A 96 3.83 1.13 -7.05
C ALA A 96 5.25 1.68 -7.01
N ARG A 97 5.96 1.39 -5.91
CA ARG A 97 7.38 1.70 -5.83
C ARG A 97 8.14 0.68 -6.68
N ILE A 98 8.93 1.19 -7.62
CA ILE A 98 9.72 0.37 -8.54
C ILE A 98 11.15 0.88 -8.50
N ASN A 99 12.10 -0.04 -8.30
CA ASN A 99 13.53 0.29 -8.24
C ASN A 99 14.25 -0.01 -9.54
N ASN A 100 13.74 -0.95 -10.34
CA ASN A 100 14.37 -1.32 -11.60
C ASN A 100 13.95 -0.37 -12.71
N PRO A 101 14.91 0.41 -13.30
CA PRO A 101 14.58 1.39 -14.31
C PRO A 101 14.04 0.79 -15.61
N GLU A 102 14.24 -0.50 -15.85
CA GLU A 102 13.71 -1.16 -17.04
C GLU A 102 12.19 -1.06 -17.14
N TYR A 103 11.50 -1.06 -15.99
CA TYR A 103 10.05 -0.95 -15.97
C TYR A 103 9.54 0.40 -16.46
N LEU A 104 10.42 1.39 -16.51
CA LEU A 104 10.08 2.75 -16.91
C LEU A 104 10.44 3.05 -18.38
N GLU A 105 11.14 2.12 -19.04
CA GLU A 105 11.52 2.31 -20.44
C GLU A 105 10.32 2.11 -21.35
N SER A 106 10.18 3.00 -22.34
CA SER A 106 9.03 3.00 -23.22
C SER A 106 8.83 1.70 -24.02
N GLU A 107 9.92 1.03 -24.36
CA GLU A 107 9.84 -0.23 -25.12
C GLU A 107 9.38 -1.43 -24.27
N TYR A 108 9.38 -1.29 -22.94
CA TYR A 108 8.88 -2.30 -22.01
C TYR A 108 7.73 -1.77 -21.17
N ASN A 109 7.05 -0.78 -21.65
CA ASN A 109 6.00 -0.09 -20.89
C ASN A 109 4.95 -1.05 -20.35
N ILE A 110 4.84 -1.07 -19.05
CA ILE A 110 3.96 -2.00 -18.32
C ILE A 110 2.71 -1.28 -17.80
#